data_f08222be33b3c0878c1350e13618cb30
#
_entry.id   f08222be33b3c0878c1350e13618cb30
#
_cell.length_a   1.000
_cell.length_b   1.000
_cell.length_c   1.000
_cell.angle_alpha   90.00
_cell.angle_beta   90.00
_cell.angle_gamma   90.00
#
_symmetry.space_group_name_H-M   'P 1'
#
loop_
_entity.id
_entity.type
_entity.pdbx_description
1 polymer ?
#
loop_
_entity_poly.entity_id
_entity_poly.type
_entity_poly.pdbx_seq_one_letter_code
_entity_poly.pdbx_strand_id
1 'polypeptide(L)'
;MSLTLITGPATEPVTLADAKLHLRVDGTVEDALIQTLISAARLTLEAHGNLAMINQTWALRLDRWPGSVVSLPIGPVSAVQAIFVDGIALANEAYVLVPGGEARIARADNAPWRAPSGLAGGIEIRFDAGFGPEGTDVPRHLHHAILMLV
;
A
#
# COMPACT_ATOMS: atom_id res chain seq x y z
N MET A 1 3.90 13.45 -9.84
CA MET A 1 3.70 12.47 -8.75
C MET A 1 4.03 11.08 -9.27
N SER A 2 4.82 10.34 -8.54
CA SER A 2 5.06 8.92 -8.81
C SER A 2 4.94 8.10 -7.54
N LEU A 3 4.40 6.88 -7.68
CA LEU A 3 4.23 5.92 -6.59
C LEU A 3 5.02 4.66 -6.95
N THR A 4 5.90 4.23 -6.06
CA THR A 4 6.76 3.07 -6.27
C THR A 4 6.61 2.10 -5.12
N LEU A 5 6.41 0.82 -5.43
CA LEU A 5 6.44 -0.26 -4.45
C LEU A 5 7.91 -0.53 -4.05
N ILE A 6 8.22 -0.40 -2.77
CA ILE A 6 9.56 -0.68 -2.23
C ILE A 6 9.63 -2.13 -1.75
N THR A 7 8.67 -2.54 -0.93
CA THR A 7 8.59 -3.91 -0.42
C THR A 7 7.19 -4.45 -0.68
N GLY A 8 7.12 -5.50 -1.47
CA GLY A 8 5.85 -6.18 -1.78
C GLY A 8 5.33 -7.02 -0.61
N PRO A 9 4.12 -7.59 -0.76
CA PRO A 9 3.53 -8.44 0.27
C PRO A 9 4.36 -9.71 0.47
N ALA A 10 4.52 -10.11 1.73
CA ALA A 10 5.26 -11.32 2.07
C ALA A 10 4.45 -12.61 1.80
N THR A 11 3.14 -12.50 1.73
CA THR A 11 2.22 -13.62 1.50
C THR A 11 1.02 -13.15 0.66
N GLU A 12 0.22 -14.09 0.20
CA GLU A 12 -1.04 -13.79 -0.48
C GLU A 12 -2.21 -13.77 0.51
N PRO A 13 -3.27 -12.97 0.25
CA PRO A 13 -4.45 -12.94 1.11
C PRO A 13 -5.22 -14.26 1.14
N VAL A 14 -5.19 -15.00 0.03
CA VAL A 14 -5.87 -16.28 -0.14
C VAL A 14 -4.82 -17.37 -0.32
N THR A 15 -4.97 -18.48 0.41
CA THR A 15 -4.08 -19.62 0.29
C THR A 15 -4.39 -20.44 -0.96
N LEU A 16 -3.38 -21.17 -1.45
CA LEU A 16 -3.59 -22.15 -2.53
C LEU A 16 -4.67 -23.19 -2.16
N ALA A 17 -4.67 -23.64 -0.91
CA ALA A 17 -5.66 -24.61 -0.42
C ALA A 17 -7.09 -24.05 -0.48
N ASP A 18 -7.31 -22.81 -0.07
CA ASP A 18 -8.61 -22.16 -0.12
C ASP A 18 -9.09 -21.97 -1.57
N ALA A 19 -8.20 -21.56 -2.45
CA ALA A 19 -8.52 -21.42 -3.87
C ALA A 19 -8.88 -22.76 -4.52
N LYS A 20 -8.11 -23.81 -4.24
CA LYS A 20 -8.41 -25.18 -4.72
C LYS A 20 -9.74 -25.69 -4.22
N LEU A 21 -10.06 -25.45 -2.95
CA LEU A 21 -11.35 -25.81 -2.37
C LEU A 21 -12.50 -25.07 -3.07
N HIS A 22 -12.34 -23.78 -3.32
CA HIS A 22 -13.32 -22.96 -4.05
C HIS A 22 -13.55 -23.46 -5.47
N LEU A 23 -12.46 -23.79 -6.18
CA LEU A 23 -12.48 -24.27 -7.57
C LEU A 23 -12.87 -25.76 -7.68
N ARG A 24 -12.90 -26.49 -6.57
CA ARG A 24 -13.09 -27.96 -6.52
C ARG A 24 -12.02 -28.71 -7.33
N VAL A 25 -10.78 -28.29 -7.19
CA VAL A 25 -9.62 -28.89 -7.85
C VAL A 25 -8.87 -29.77 -6.87
N ASP A 26 -8.66 -31.03 -7.26
CA ASP A 26 -7.82 -31.99 -6.55
C ASP A 26 -6.50 -32.20 -7.30
N GLY A 27 -5.44 -32.55 -6.59
CA GLY A 27 -4.12 -32.79 -7.17
C GLY A 27 -3.28 -31.51 -7.27
N THR A 28 -2.10 -31.63 -7.90
CA THR A 28 -1.06 -30.58 -7.88
C THR A 28 -0.69 -30.04 -9.26
N VAL A 29 -1.29 -30.58 -10.31
CA VAL A 29 -0.93 -30.24 -11.70
C VAL A 29 -1.17 -28.75 -12.01
N GLU A 30 -2.21 -28.16 -11.40
CA GLU A 30 -2.63 -26.79 -11.67
C GLU A 30 -2.18 -25.79 -10.58
N ASP A 31 -1.41 -26.22 -9.60
CA ASP A 31 -1.03 -25.40 -8.45
C ASP A 31 -0.33 -24.11 -8.86
N ALA A 32 0.63 -24.19 -9.79
CA ALA A 32 1.36 -23.02 -10.28
C ALA A 32 0.44 -22.02 -11.00
N LEU A 33 -0.52 -22.52 -11.79
CA LEU A 33 -1.51 -21.68 -12.47
C LEU A 33 -2.42 -21.00 -11.44
N ILE A 34 -2.92 -21.74 -10.47
CA ILE A 34 -3.81 -21.21 -9.42
C ILE A 34 -3.08 -20.13 -8.59
N GLN A 35 -1.82 -20.35 -8.23
CA GLN A 35 -1.01 -19.34 -7.53
C GLN A 35 -0.87 -18.06 -8.36
N THR A 36 -0.63 -18.18 -9.66
CA THR A 36 -0.56 -17.04 -10.56
C THR A 36 -1.89 -16.29 -10.63
N LEU A 37 -3.01 -17.00 -10.66
CA LEU A 37 -4.34 -16.40 -10.69
C LEU A 37 -4.68 -15.68 -9.37
N ILE A 38 -4.26 -16.21 -8.23
CA ILE A 38 -4.41 -15.54 -6.93
C ILE A 38 -3.68 -14.20 -6.94
N SER A 39 -2.41 -14.20 -7.36
CA SER A 39 -1.62 -12.96 -7.43
C SER A 39 -2.21 -11.96 -8.42
N ALA A 40 -2.66 -12.40 -9.58
CA ALA A 40 -3.30 -11.54 -10.58
C ALA A 40 -4.61 -10.94 -10.06
N ALA A 41 -5.44 -11.73 -9.38
CA ALA A 41 -6.68 -11.27 -8.77
C ALA A 41 -6.41 -10.21 -7.69
N ARG A 42 -5.44 -10.47 -6.81
CA ARG A 42 -5.02 -9.49 -5.80
C ARG A 42 -4.58 -8.18 -6.44
N LEU A 43 -3.65 -8.22 -7.38
CA LEU A 43 -3.14 -7.03 -8.06
C LEU A 43 -4.25 -6.23 -8.75
N THR A 44 -5.20 -6.92 -9.37
CA THR A 44 -6.36 -6.28 -10.02
C THR A 44 -7.22 -5.53 -9.00
N LEU A 45 -7.55 -6.16 -7.88
CA LEU A 45 -8.38 -5.55 -6.83
C LEU A 45 -7.64 -4.40 -6.12
N GLU A 46 -6.35 -4.57 -5.83
CA GLU A 46 -5.52 -3.52 -5.23
C GLU A 46 -5.44 -2.28 -6.13
N ALA A 47 -5.24 -2.48 -7.42
CA ALA A 47 -5.17 -1.39 -8.39
C ALA A 47 -6.51 -0.64 -8.55
N HIS A 48 -7.64 -1.36 -8.57
CA HIS A 48 -8.95 -0.74 -8.68
C HIS A 48 -9.41 -0.05 -7.40
N GLY A 49 -9.02 -0.61 -6.25
CA GLY A 49 -9.42 -0.09 -4.95
C GLY A 49 -8.47 0.96 -4.36
N ASN A 50 -7.31 1.20 -4.98
CA ASN A 50 -6.22 1.97 -4.40
C ASN A 50 -5.88 1.49 -3.00
N LEU A 51 -5.74 0.20 -2.84
CA LEU A 51 -5.50 -0.43 -1.54
C LEU A 51 -4.34 -1.42 -1.60
N ALA A 52 -3.80 -1.73 -0.43
CA ALA A 52 -2.88 -2.84 -0.20
C ALA A 52 -3.56 -3.84 0.74
N MET A 53 -3.61 -5.10 0.38
CA MET A 53 -4.26 -6.12 1.21
C MET A 53 -3.34 -6.61 2.32
N ILE A 54 -2.17 -7.09 1.95
CA ILE A 54 -1.11 -7.48 2.89
C ILE A 54 -0.15 -6.31 3.04
N ASN A 55 0.51 -6.20 4.17
CA ASN A 55 1.46 -5.12 4.43
C ASN A 55 2.50 -4.97 3.33
N GLN A 56 2.63 -3.76 2.83
CA GLN A 56 3.53 -3.34 1.77
C GLN A 56 4.14 -1.99 2.12
N THR A 57 5.34 -1.74 1.65
CA THR A 57 6.00 -0.43 1.80
C THR A 57 6.04 0.28 0.46
N TRP A 58 5.60 1.52 0.45
CA TRP A 58 5.49 2.38 -0.72
C TRP A 58 6.30 3.66 -0.57
N ALA A 59 6.79 4.20 -1.68
CA ALA A 59 7.35 5.53 -1.76
C ALA A 59 6.52 6.40 -2.70
N LEU A 60 5.99 7.49 -2.16
CA LEU A 60 5.34 8.54 -2.91
C LEU A 60 6.36 9.66 -3.17
N ARG A 61 6.62 9.98 -4.43
CA ARG A 61 7.49 11.09 -4.82
C ARG A 61 6.67 12.22 -5.40
N LEU A 62 6.97 13.42 -4.93
CA LEU A 62 6.32 14.66 -5.34
C LEU A 62 7.36 15.68 -5.77
N ASP A 63 6.99 16.51 -6.74
CA ASP A 63 7.83 17.62 -7.20
C ASP A 63 7.66 18.84 -6.30
N ARG A 64 6.50 18.99 -5.72
CA ARG A 64 6.11 20.06 -4.79
C ARG A 64 5.00 19.58 -3.86
N TRP A 65 4.87 20.22 -2.73
CA TRP A 65 3.78 19.95 -1.80
C TRP A 65 2.43 20.37 -2.40
N PRO A 66 1.42 19.49 -2.37
CA PRO A 66 0.10 19.83 -2.91
C PRO A 66 -0.67 20.82 -2.03
N GLY A 67 -0.26 20.98 -0.76
CA GLY A 67 -0.88 21.85 0.23
C GLY A 67 -0.32 21.62 1.61
N SER A 68 -1.00 22.11 2.62
CA SER A 68 -0.64 21.90 4.03
C SER A 68 -0.85 20.45 4.48
N VAL A 69 -1.73 19.73 3.81
CA VAL A 69 -2.06 18.33 4.07
C VAL A 69 -1.79 17.52 2.80
N VAL A 70 -1.19 16.36 2.95
CA VAL A 70 -0.87 15.44 1.85
C VAL A 70 -1.67 14.16 2.01
N SER A 71 -2.46 13.81 1.00
CA SER A 71 -3.17 12.55 0.93
C SER A 71 -2.26 11.43 0.45
N LEU A 72 -2.35 10.26 1.09
CA LEU A 72 -1.63 9.06 0.68
C LEU A 72 -2.54 8.21 -0.22
N PRO A 73 -2.07 7.84 -1.43
CA PRO A 73 -2.95 7.26 -2.45
C PRO A 73 -3.28 5.78 -2.26
N ILE A 74 -2.55 5.07 -1.39
CA ILE A 74 -2.76 3.64 -1.11
C ILE A 74 -3.10 3.49 0.37
N GLY A 75 -4.13 2.71 0.69
CA GLY A 75 -4.56 2.46 2.05
C GLY A 75 -4.92 0.99 2.31
N PRO A 76 -5.24 0.64 3.53
CA PRO A 76 -5.13 1.47 4.75
C PRO A 76 -3.67 1.70 5.14
N VAL A 77 -3.34 2.92 5.53
CA VAL A 77 -1.98 3.28 5.97
C VAL A 77 -1.82 2.97 7.43
N SER A 78 -0.80 2.19 7.77
CA SER A 78 -0.47 1.83 9.15
C SER A 78 0.58 2.75 9.77
N ALA A 79 1.56 3.20 8.98
CA ALA A 79 2.64 4.05 9.45
C ALA A 79 3.26 4.87 8.32
N VAL A 80 3.82 6.01 8.66
CA VAL A 80 4.75 6.76 7.82
C VAL A 80 6.16 6.49 8.33
N GLN A 81 7.00 5.88 7.51
CA GLN A 81 8.35 5.51 7.91
C GLN A 81 9.30 6.71 7.91
N ALA A 82 9.26 7.52 6.86
CA ALA A 82 10.10 8.68 6.72
C ALA A 82 9.56 9.64 5.66
N ILE A 83 9.88 10.91 5.81
CA ILE A 83 9.67 11.94 4.80
C ILE A 83 11.02 12.60 4.52
N PHE A 84 11.41 12.64 3.26
CA PHE A 84 12.65 13.28 2.80
C PHE A 84 12.32 14.49 1.93
N VAL A 85 13.08 15.55 2.13
CA VAL A 85 13.09 16.72 1.25
C VAL A 85 14.53 16.95 0.80
N ASP A 86 14.77 16.90 -0.50
CA ASP A 86 16.12 16.95 -1.10
C ASP A 86 17.09 15.92 -0.48
N GLY A 87 16.59 14.71 -0.18
CA GLY A 87 17.37 13.64 0.42
C GLY A 87 17.60 13.77 1.93
N ILE A 88 17.09 14.82 2.57
CA ILE A 88 17.23 15.05 4.01
C ILE A 88 15.94 14.65 4.72
N ALA A 89 16.03 13.72 5.67
CA ALA A 89 14.91 13.27 6.43
C ALA A 89 14.37 14.37 7.37
N LEU A 90 13.05 14.53 7.40
CA LEU A 90 12.39 15.35 8.41
C LEU A 90 12.35 14.56 9.74
N ALA A 91 12.40 15.31 10.85
CA ALA A 91 12.21 14.69 12.17
C ALA A 91 10.81 14.06 12.27
N ASN A 92 10.70 12.91 12.93
CA ASN A 92 9.42 12.21 13.06
C ASN A 92 8.35 13.03 13.78
N GLU A 93 8.77 13.93 14.68
CA GLU A 93 7.90 14.82 15.42
C GLU A 93 7.37 16.00 14.56
N ALA A 94 7.95 16.22 13.37
CA ALA A 94 7.57 17.34 12.50
C ALA A 94 6.24 17.12 11.77
N TYR A 95 5.74 15.90 11.73
CA TYR A 95 4.52 15.55 11.01
C TYR A 95 3.69 14.53 11.79
N VAL A 96 2.41 14.48 11.46
CA VAL A 96 1.45 13.53 12.03
C VAL A 96 0.70 12.81 10.91
N LEU A 97 0.48 11.52 11.09
CA LEU A 97 -0.43 10.74 10.27
C LEU A 97 -1.85 10.90 10.80
N VAL A 98 -2.74 11.36 9.94
CA VAL A 98 -4.18 11.43 10.22
C VAL A 98 -4.83 10.21 9.57
N PRO A 99 -5.26 9.23 10.36
CA PRO A 99 -5.90 8.03 9.83
C PRO A 99 -7.30 8.34 9.30
N GLY A 100 -7.80 7.45 8.45
CA GLY A 100 -9.15 7.57 7.88
C GLY A 100 -9.26 6.74 6.61
N GLY A 101 -10.39 6.83 5.91
CA GLY A 101 -10.59 6.15 4.63
C GLY A 101 -9.53 6.53 3.60
N GLU A 102 -9.16 7.79 3.56
CA GLU A 102 -7.99 8.30 2.87
C GLU A 102 -7.04 8.88 3.91
N ALA A 103 -5.94 8.20 4.16
CA ALA A 103 -4.95 8.66 5.14
C ALA A 103 -4.23 9.91 4.65
N ARG A 104 -3.97 10.82 5.56
CA ARG A 104 -3.33 12.11 5.26
C ARG A 104 -2.17 12.37 6.21
N ILE A 105 -1.21 13.15 5.74
CA ILE A 105 -0.09 13.64 6.54
C ILE A 105 -0.20 15.15 6.65
N ALA A 106 -0.02 15.68 7.85
CA ALA A 106 0.02 17.10 8.14
C ALA A 106 1.24 17.47 8.96
N ARG A 107 1.65 18.74 8.92
CA ARG A 107 2.66 19.25 9.84
C ARG A 107 2.13 19.27 11.26
N ALA A 108 2.95 18.83 12.20
CA ALA A 108 2.57 18.80 13.62
C ALA A 108 2.43 20.21 14.23
N ASP A 109 3.22 21.16 13.74
CA ASP A 109 3.27 22.54 14.20
C ASP A 109 2.43 23.51 13.37
N ASN A 110 1.67 22.98 12.41
CA ASN A 110 0.89 23.77 11.45
C ASN A 110 1.71 24.79 10.64
N ALA A 111 3.05 24.67 10.64
CA ALA A 111 3.94 25.47 9.83
C ALA A 111 3.92 25.01 8.36
N PRO A 112 4.38 25.82 7.42
CA PRO A 112 4.52 25.39 6.03
C PRO A 112 5.57 24.29 5.90
N TRP A 113 5.35 23.40 4.93
CA TRP A 113 6.32 22.38 4.56
C TRP A 113 7.60 23.03 3.99
N ARG A 114 8.75 22.42 4.29
CA ARG A 114 10.00 22.82 3.65
C ARG A 114 9.91 22.58 2.14
N ALA A 115 10.09 23.63 1.34
CA ALA A 115 10.07 23.51 -0.11
C ALA A 115 11.32 22.78 -0.63
N PRO A 116 11.18 21.88 -1.63
CA PRO A 116 12.33 21.31 -2.30
C PRO A 116 13.05 22.37 -3.16
N SER A 117 14.36 22.21 -3.32
CA SER A 117 15.19 23.15 -4.09
C SER A 117 15.22 22.82 -5.59
N GLY A 118 14.90 21.57 -5.97
CA GLY A 118 14.94 21.09 -7.35
C GLY A 118 13.62 21.28 -8.10
N LEU A 119 13.66 21.02 -9.41
CA LEU A 119 12.48 21.11 -10.27
C LEU A 119 11.55 19.91 -10.18
N ALA A 120 12.07 18.75 -9.81
CA ALA A 120 11.29 17.50 -9.77
C ALA A 120 11.82 16.52 -8.73
N GLY A 121 10.88 15.75 -8.13
CA GLY A 121 11.19 14.58 -7.30
C GLY A 121 11.87 14.87 -5.96
N GLY A 122 11.88 16.11 -5.49
CA GLY A 122 12.58 16.50 -4.28
C GLY A 122 11.92 16.02 -2.98
N ILE A 123 10.68 15.57 -3.03
CA ILE A 123 9.93 15.07 -1.87
C ILE A 123 9.74 13.58 -2.03
N GLU A 124 10.08 12.80 -0.98
CA GLU A 124 9.82 11.36 -0.92
C GLU A 124 9.15 11.02 0.42
N ILE A 125 8.00 10.39 0.36
CA ILE A 125 7.25 9.91 1.53
C ILE A 125 7.24 8.40 1.48
N ARG A 126 7.85 7.74 2.47
CA ARG A 126 7.81 6.29 2.64
C ARG A 126 6.77 5.93 3.67
N PHE A 127 5.86 5.05 3.31
CA PHE A 127 4.78 4.64 4.18
C PHE A 127 4.43 3.17 4.01
N ASP A 128 3.87 2.59 5.06
CA ASP A 128 3.36 1.23 5.09
C ASP A 128 1.85 1.25 4.94
N ALA A 129 1.35 0.40 4.04
CA ALA A 129 -0.06 0.21 3.82
C ALA A 129 -0.39 -1.29 3.80
N GLY A 130 -1.58 -1.64 4.26
CA GLY A 130 -2.08 -3.01 4.34
C GLY A 130 -2.97 -3.21 5.56
N PHE A 131 -3.78 -4.27 5.53
CA PHE A 131 -4.63 -4.64 6.65
C PHE A 131 -3.86 -5.38 7.75
N GLY A 132 -2.74 -5.99 7.42
CA GLY A 132 -1.88 -6.73 8.33
C GLY A 132 -0.90 -7.64 7.60
N PRO A 133 -0.04 -8.36 8.34
CA PRO A 133 0.96 -9.25 7.75
C PRO A 133 0.37 -10.56 7.20
N GLU A 134 -0.81 -10.96 7.67
CA GLU A 134 -1.40 -12.26 7.38
C GLU A 134 -2.66 -12.14 6.51
N GLY A 135 -2.95 -13.18 5.74
CA GLY A 135 -4.18 -13.24 4.94
C GLY A 135 -5.46 -13.12 5.77
N THR A 136 -5.42 -13.60 7.02
CA THR A 136 -6.55 -13.51 7.97
C THR A 136 -6.86 -12.08 8.43
N ASP A 137 -5.92 -11.15 8.27
CA ASP A 137 -6.12 -9.74 8.59
C ASP A 137 -6.94 -9.00 7.52
N VAL A 138 -6.99 -9.58 6.32
CA VAL A 138 -7.71 -9.00 5.18
C VAL A 138 -9.22 -9.23 5.35
N PRO A 139 -10.06 -8.19 5.14
CA PRO A 139 -11.50 -8.33 5.24
C PRO A 139 -12.07 -9.45 4.35
N ARG A 140 -13.02 -10.19 4.87
CA ARG A 140 -13.58 -11.38 4.21
C ARG A 140 -14.17 -11.11 2.83
N HIS A 141 -14.76 -9.95 2.62
CA HIS A 141 -15.31 -9.58 1.31
C HIS A 141 -14.22 -9.45 0.24
N LEU A 142 -13.02 -9.00 0.59
CA LEU A 142 -11.87 -8.96 -0.31
C LEU A 142 -11.33 -10.36 -0.60
N HIS A 143 -11.26 -11.21 0.42
CA HIS A 143 -10.98 -12.63 0.25
C HIS A 143 -11.91 -13.28 -0.77
N HIS A 144 -13.22 -13.07 -0.59
CA HIS A 144 -14.22 -13.62 -1.50
C HIS A 144 -14.10 -13.05 -2.91
N ALA A 145 -13.81 -11.76 -3.03
CA ALA A 145 -13.58 -11.13 -4.33
C ALA A 145 -12.39 -11.76 -5.08
N ILE A 146 -11.30 -12.10 -4.39
CA ILE A 146 -10.18 -12.81 -5.00
C ILE A 146 -10.65 -14.19 -5.50
N LEU A 147 -11.34 -14.95 -4.66
CA LEU A 147 -11.84 -16.29 -5.03
C LEU A 147 -12.77 -16.25 -6.25
N MET A 148 -13.55 -15.19 -6.39
CA MET A 148 -14.43 -15.01 -7.55
C MET A 148 -13.66 -14.71 -8.84
N LEU A 149 -12.47 -14.12 -8.76
CA LEU A 149 -11.63 -13.80 -9.91
C LEU A 149 -10.66 -14.92 -10.29
N VAL A 150 -10.38 -15.83 -9.38
CA VAL A 150 -9.56 -17.02 -9.64
C VAL A 150 -10.38 -18.06 -10.42
#